data_72e78dd93e247f0fd5a5258b40ef237b
#
_entry.id   72e78dd93e247f0fd5a5258b40ef237b
#
_cell.length_a   1.000
_cell.length_b   1.000
_cell.length_c   1.000
_cell.angle_alpha   90.00
_cell.angle_beta   90.00
_cell.angle_gamma   90.00
#
_symmetry.space_group_name_H-M   'P 1'
#
loop_
_entity.id
_entity.type
_entity.pdbx_description
1 polymer ?
#
loop_
_entity_poly.entity_id
_entity_poly.type
_entity_poly.pdbx_seq_one_letter_code
_entity_poly.pdbx_strand_id
1 'polypeptide(L)'
;MNFKKNFPLSHICSLKTKEITSHYCSISDLDELDEIRSFISKNNIPFLLLGEGTNVVPTNTFHGLIVKNQLKGIDLVDNLTIKVSGGENWHEFVQWTVMNKKYGLENLALIPGTVGAGPIQNIGAYGSEISDCIKEVTFFDLHENRIRTFDKKECNFGYRTSIFKTRPELFILSVTFKLNDEPKLNLSYKSLKDEIFNSGMNEGSIEPIDIFNAVMKIRNRVLPNYIEFPNVGSFFKNVYLSPEDYKKLQLPSSIHILAQDNTVKISSANLLESFGWKGFRRNNIGISDQHSLVLVTYEETFGEEIVKFSNEIIEDIFSKTGIVLEVEPTFI
;
A
#
# COMPACT_ATOMS: atom_id res chain seq x y z
N MET A 1 4.59 -22.45 18.58
CA MET A 1 4.19 -21.92 17.24
C MET A 1 4.14 -23.02 16.17
N ASN A 2 3.30 -22.92 15.15
CA ASN A 2 3.20 -23.91 14.07
C ASN A 2 3.81 -23.37 12.76
N PHE A 3 4.94 -23.93 12.33
CA PHE A 3 5.62 -23.61 11.08
C PHE A 3 5.15 -24.56 9.98
N LYS A 4 4.18 -24.09 9.15
CA LYS A 4 3.66 -24.86 8.01
C LYS A 4 4.70 -24.90 6.89
N LYS A 5 4.88 -26.07 6.25
CA LYS A 5 5.82 -26.25 5.12
C LYS A 5 5.10 -26.17 3.78
N ASN A 6 5.83 -25.72 2.74
CA ASN A 6 5.35 -25.64 1.36
C ASN A 6 3.99 -24.96 1.25
N PHE A 7 3.88 -23.77 1.85
CA PHE A 7 2.61 -23.08 1.98
C PHE A 7 2.30 -22.24 0.74
N PRO A 8 1.11 -22.40 0.11
CA PRO A 8 0.73 -21.63 -1.08
C PRO A 8 0.59 -20.14 -0.78
N LEU A 9 1.26 -19.30 -1.57
CA LEU A 9 1.21 -17.84 -1.42
C LEU A 9 -0.14 -17.26 -1.84
N SER A 10 -0.89 -17.95 -2.70
CA SER A 10 -2.26 -17.59 -3.08
C SER A 10 -3.23 -17.47 -1.89
N HIS A 11 -2.90 -18.06 -0.73
CA HIS A 11 -3.72 -17.97 0.49
C HIS A 11 -3.43 -16.71 1.32
N ILE A 12 -2.32 -16.02 1.07
CA ILE A 12 -1.85 -14.90 1.89
C ILE A 12 -1.46 -13.65 1.08
N CYS A 13 -1.50 -13.74 -0.26
CA CYS A 13 -1.28 -12.60 -1.16
C CYS A 13 -2.51 -12.38 -2.02
N SER A 14 -2.86 -11.12 -2.24
CA SER A 14 -4.07 -10.74 -3.00
C SER A 14 -3.96 -11.09 -4.50
N LEU A 15 -2.75 -11.20 -5.03
CA LEU A 15 -2.53 -11.49 -6.46
C LEU A 15 -2.69 -12.98 -6.82
N LYS A 16 -2.81 -13.87 -5.87
CA LYS A 16 -3.11 -15.31 -6.04
C LYS A 16 -2.25 -16.01 -7.09
N THR A 17 -0.93 -15.86 -6.99
CA THR A 17 0.02 -16.57 -7.85
C THR A 17 0.21 -18.04 -7.42
N LYS A 18 0.81 -18.87 -8.28
CA LYS A 18 1.04 -20.32 -8.02
C LYS A 18 2.22 -20.61 -7.11
N GLU A 19 2.97 -19.60 -6.73
CA GLU A 19 4.17 -19.72 -5.91
C GLU A 19 3.86 -20.20 -4.49
N ILE A 20 4.86 -20.80 -3.87
CA ILE A 20 4.82 -21.28 -2.49
C ILE A 20 5.94 -20.65 -1.67
N THR A 21 5.81 -20.69 -0.34
CA THR A 21 6.94 -20.47 0.57
C THR A 21 7.36 -21.77 1.24
N SER A 22 8.68 -21.93 1.50
CA SER A 22 9.18 -23.10 2.22
C SER A 22 8.58 -23.23 3.60
N HIS A 23 8.41 -22.10 4.31
CA HIS A 23 7.83 -22.06 5.64
C HIS A 23 6.90 -20.87 5.82
N TYR A 24 5.83 -21.06 6.59
CA TYR A 24 4.85 -20.04 6.94
C TYR A 24 4.44 -20.18 8.41
N CYS A 25 4.31 -19.05 9.09
CA CYS A 25 3.61 -18.96 10.38
C CYS A 25 2.85 -17.63 10.47
N SER A 26 1.98 -17.52 11.47
CA SER A 26 1.36 -16.25 11.85
C SER A 26 1.69 -15.95 13.31
N ILE A 27 1.88 -14.67 13.65
CA ILE A 27 2.08 -14.21 15.02
C ILE A 27 0.84 -13.50 15.52
N SER A 28 0.35 -13.91 16.68
CA SER A 28 -0.80 -13.32 17.38
C SER A 28 -0.48 -12.86 18.80
N ASP A 29 0.69 -13.25 19.33
CA ASP A 29 1.19 -12.86 20.64
C ASP A 29 2.67 -12.45 20.54
N LEU A 30 3.07 -11.46 21.34
CA LEU A 30 4.46 -10.98 21.38
C LEU A 30 5.42 -12.02 21.95
N ASP A 31 4.96 -12.92 22.79
CA ASP A 31 5.76 -14.02 23.34
C ASP A 31 6.24 -15.02 22.26
N GLU A 32 5.60 -15.00 21.08
CA GLU A 32 5.99 -15.83 19.93
C GLU A 32 7.20 -15.29 19.15
N LEU A 33 7.64 -14.04 19.40
CA LEU A 33 8.77 -13.40 18.68
C LEU A 33 10.08 -14.16 18.84
N ASP A 34 10.39 -14.63 20.04
CA ASP A 34 11.63 -15.38 20.30
C ASP A 34 11.64 -16.74 19.57
N GLU A 35 10.49 -17.38 19.43
CA GLU A 35 10.36 -18.63 18.69
C GLU A 35 10.57 -18.44 17.19
N ILE A 36 10.00 -17.36 16.61
CA ILE A 36 10.20 -16.97 15.20
C ILE A 36 11.69 -16.71 14.95
N ARG A 37 12.30 -15.86 15.75
CA ARG A 37 13.72 -15.52 15.65
C ARG A 37 14.62 -16.76 15.74
N SER A 38 14.34 -17.63 16.73
CA SER A 38 15.07 -18.88 16.93
C SER A 38 14.95 -19.80 15.71
N PHE A 39 13.76 -19.88 15.11
CA PHE A 39 13.53 -20.67 13.90
C PHE A 39 14.33 -20.13 12.71
N ILE A 40 14.32 -18.80 12.47
CA ILE A 40 15.09 -18.14 11.40
C ILE A 40 16.58 -18.41 11.58
N SER A 41 17.12 -18.15 12.79
CA SER A 41 18.54 -18.31 13.09
C SER A 41 19.01 -19.75 12.98
N LYS A 42 18.24 -20.71 13.53
CA LYS A 42 18.59 -22.15 13.51
C LYS A 42 18.65 -22.71 12.09
N ASN A 43 17.74 -22.26 11.22
CA ASN A 43 17.65 -22.76 9.84
C ASN A 43 18.47 -21.92 8.85
N ASN A 44 18.98 -20.77 9.29
CA ASN A 44 19.72 -19.79 8.45
C ASN A 44 19.00 -19.48 7.13
N ILE A 45 17.72 -19.15 7.23
CA ILE A 45 16.84 -18.91 6.07
C ILE A 45 16.44 -17.43 5.98
N PRO A 46 16.18 -16.90 4.77
CA PRO A 46 15.57 -15.59 4.61
C PRO A 46 14.16 -15.57 5.20
N PHE A 47 13.69 -14.38 5.52
CA PHE A 47 12.34 -14.18 6.04
C PHE A 47 11.67 -12.97 5.42
N LEU A 48 10.34 -12.98 5.45
CA LEU A 48 9.50 -11.86 5.03
C LEU A 48 8.39 -11.66 6.05
N LEU A 49 8.18 -10.40 6.43
CA LEU A 49 7.12 -9.99 7.35
C LEU A 49 5.96 -9.46 6.52
N LEU A 50 4.78 -10.07 6.70
CA LEU A 50 3.64 -9.82 5.82
C LEU A 50 2.43 -9.35 6.64
N GLY A 51 1.73 -8.32 6.14
CA GLY A 51 0.37 -8.01 6.53
C GLY A 51 -0.62 -8.91 5.79
N GLU A 52 -1.48 -8.31 4.97
CA GLU A 52 -2.45 -9.06 4.13
C GLU A 52 -1.92 -9.39 2.73
N GLY A 53 -0.64 -9.11 2.42
CA GLY A 53 -0.04 -9.41 1.13
C GLY A 53 -0.68 -8.66 -0.05
N THR A 54 -1.22 -7.47 0.20
CA THR A 54 -1.94 -6.68 -0.79
C THR A 54 -1.05 -5.75 -1.62
N ASN A 55 0.26 -5.76 -1.37
CA ASN A 55 1.27 -5.00 -2.13
C ASN A 55 2.54 -5.83 -2.39
N VAL A 56 2.37 -7.13 -2.57
CA VAL A 56 3.45 -8.10 -2.78
C VAL A 56 3.15 -8.95 -4.02
N VAL A 57 4.15 -9.13 -4.86
CA VAL A 57 4.10 -10.00 -6.05
C VAL A 57 5.07 -11.15 -5.85
N PRO A 58 4.59 -12.36 -5.52
CA PRO A 58 5.42 -13.54 -5.52
C PRO A 58 5.90 -13.84 -6.94
N THR A 59 7.21 -13.93 -7.16
CA THR A 59 7.80 -14.16 -8.48
C THR A 59 8.36 -15.58 -8.65
N ASN A 60 8.73 -16.18 -7.52
CA ASN A 60 9.28 -17.53 -7.45
C ASN A 60 8.91 -18.18 -6.11
N THR A 61 9.27 -19.46 -5.93
CA THR A 61 9.21 -20.10 -4.62
C THR A 61 10.08 -19.33 -3.63
N PHE A 62 9.47 -18.84 -2.56
CA PHE A 62 10.20 -18.17 -1.48
C PHE A 62 10.87 -19.20 -0.56
N HIS A 63 12.17 -19.40 -0.73
CA HIS A 63 12.95 -20.36 0.05
C HIS A 63 13.27 -19.85 1.47
N GLY A 64 12.24 -19.44 2.21
CA GLY A 64 12.36 -18.81 3.51
C GLY A 64 11.15 -19.00 4.39
N LEU A 65 11.05 -18.18 5.42
CA LEU A 65 9.91 -18.08 6.33
C LEU A 65 9.10 -16.82 6.04
N ILE A 66 7.81 -16.96 5.74
CA ILE A 66 6.88 -15.84 5.77
C ILE A 66 6.15 -15.83 7.11
N VAL A 67 6.18 -14.67 7.76
CA VAL A 67 5.51 -14.43 9.05
C VAL A 67 4.36 -13.45 8.83
N LYS A 68 3.12 -13.90 9.00
CA LYS A 68 1.94 -13.05 8.92
C LYS A 68 1.67 -12.36 10.25
N ASN A 69 1.58 -11.03 10.23
CA ASN A 69 1.22 -10.24 11.40
C ASN A 69 -0.29 -10.34 11.67
N GLN A 70 -0.67 -10.92 12.81
CA GLN A 70 -2.05 -11.02 13.31
C GLN A 70 -2.20 -10.45 14.73
N LEU A 71 -1.24 -9.63 15.18
CA LEU A 71 -1.34 -8.93 16.46
C LEU A 71 -2.54 -8.00 16.49
N LYS A 72 -3.37 -8.08 17.53
CA LYS A 72 -4.61 -7.32 17.66
C LYS A 72 -4.60 -6.41 18.88
N GLY A 73 -5.33 -5.31 18.81
CA GLY A 73 -5.58 -4.36 19.88
C GLY A 73 -5.56 -2.91 19.40
N ILE A 74 -6.48 -2.14 19.95
CA ILE A 74 -6.60 -0.67 19.78
C ILE A 74 -6.64 -0.08 21.17
N ASP A 75 -5.56 0.59 21.59
CA ASP A 75 -5.38 1.14 22.92
C ASP A 75 -5.43 2.67 22.90
N LEU A 76 -6.32 3.28 23.65
CA LEU A 76 -6.34 4.72 23.87
C LEU A 76 -5.25 5.09 24.89
N VAL A 77 -4.17 5.74 24.41
CA VAL A 77 -3.09 6.25 25.26
C VAL A 77 -3.55 7.54 25.96
N ASP A 78 -4.20 8.40 25.20
CA ASP A 78 -4.94 9.59 25.66
C ASP A 78 -6.11 9.85 24.71
N ASN A 79 -6.84 10.97 24.92
CA ASN A 79 -8.01 11.29 24.11
C ASN A 79 -7.74 11.34 22.60
N LEU A 80 -6.53 11.69 22.16
CA LEU A 80 -6.16 11.89 20.74
C LEU A 80 -4.99 11.01 20.28
N THR A 81 -4.40 10.25 21.19
CA THR A 81 -3.27 9.36 20.91
C THR A 81 -3.72 7.91 21.03
N ILE A 82 -3.62 7.18 19.95
CA ILE A 82 -4.12 5.81 19.83
C ILE A 82 -2.98 4.91 19.39
N LYS A 83 -2.69 3.86 20.16
CA LYS A 83 -1.74 2.80 19.79
C LYS A 83 -2.52 1.62 19.22
N VAL A 84 -2.14 1.22 18.02
CA VAL A 84 -2.85 0.18 17.26
C VAL A 84 -1.88 -0.93 16.89
N SER A 85 -2.25 -2.17 17.16
CA SER A 85 -1.45 -3.35 16.83
C SER A 85 -1.33 -3.54 15.31
N GLY A 86 -0.16 -4.02 14.87
CA GLY A 86 0.20 -4.08 13.46
C GLY A 86 -0.65 -5.02 12.61
N GLY A 87 -1.31 -6.00 13.21
CA GLY A 87 -2.21 -6.94 12.52
C GLY A 87 -3.68 -6.47 12.44
N GLU A 88 -4.02 -5.27 12.95
CA GLU A 88 -5.37 -4.72 12.77
C GLU A 88 -5.64 -4.40 11.29
N ASN A 89 -6.89 -4.63 10.85
CA ASN A 89 -7.31 -4.27 9.50
C ASN A 89 -7.31 -2.74 9.36
N TRP A 90 -6.65 -2.24 8.32
CA TRP A 90 -6.51 -0.81 8.10
C TRP A 90 -7.86 -0.10 7.93
N HIS A 91 -8.73 -0.63 7.07
CA HIS A 91 -10.01 0.02 6.79
C HIS A 91 -10.94 0.02 8.01
N GLU A 92 -11.00 -1.09 8.74
CA GLU A 92 -11.78 -1.19 9.98
C GLU A 92 -11.28 -0.21 11.04
N PHE A 93 -9.96 -0.03 11.14
CA PHE A 93 -9.38 0.99 12.02
C PHE A 93 -9.76 2.40 11.59
N VAL A 94 -9.66 2.75 10.30
CA VAL A 94 -10.10 4.08 9.80
C VAL A 94 -11.58 4.30 10.08
N GLN A 95 -12.44 3.31 9.85
CA GLN A 95 -13.86 3.38 10.18
C GLN A 95 -14.06 3.62 11.68
N TRP A 96 -13.35 2.87 12.51
CA TRP A 96 -13.40 3.03 13.97
C TRP A 96 -13.00 4.46 14.38
N THR A 97 -11.97 5.07 13.77
CA THR A 97 -11.55 6.44 14.11
C THR A 97 -12.64 7.46 13.80
N VAL A 98 -13.27 7.39 12.62
CA VAL A 98 -14.34 8.30 12.22
C VAL A 98 -15.55 8.17 13.15
N MET A 99 -15.98 6.94 13.46
CA MET A 99 -17.12 6.67 14.34
C MET A 99 -16.88 7.13 15.79
N ASN A 100 -15.62 7.13 16.23
CA ASN A 100 -15.22 7.61 17.57
C ASN A 100 -14.77 9.08 17.59
N LYS A 101 -15.05 9.84 16.52
CA LYS A 101 -14.71 11.27 16.38
C LYS A 101 -13.22 11.53 16.59
N LYS A 102 -12.38 10.69 15.96
CA LYS A 102 -10.92 10.79 15.93
C LYS A 102 -10.52 10.96 14.46
N TYR A 103 -10.23 12.18 14.02
CA TYR A 103 -10.16 12.55 12.62
C TYR A 103 -8.73 12.68 12.11
N GLY A 104 -8.55 12.55 10.80
CA GLY A 104 -7.30 12.72 10.06
C GLY A 104 -6.94 11.54 9.15
N LEU A 105 -7.67 10.42 9.23
CA LEU A 105 -7.42 9.21 8.41
C LEU A 105 -8.54 8.93 7.39
N GLU A 106 -9.61 9.69 7.36
CA GLU A 106 -10.81 9.47 6.54
C GLU A 106 -10.51 9.38 5.03
N ASN A 107 -9.55 10.17 4.53
CA ASN A 107 -9.10 10.12 3.13
C ASN A 107 -8.43 8.80 2.76
N LEU A 108 -7.96 8.01 3.75
CA LEU A 108 -7.25 6.76 3.56
C LEU A 108 -8.18 5.53 3.71
N ALA A 109 -9.49 5.76 3.70
CA ALA A 109 -10.49 4.70 3.78
C ALA A 109 -10.34 3.69 2.64
N LEU A 110 -10.72 2.43 2.90
CA LEU A 110 -10.75 1.30 1.94
C LEU A 110 -9.40 0.98 1.27
N ILE A 111 -8.26 1.44 1.80
CA ILE A 111 -6.96 0.91 1.41
C ILE A 111 -6.84 -0.50 2.01
N PRO A 112 -6.61 -1.55 1.19
CA PRO A 112 -6.49 -2.90 1.73
C PRO A 112 -5.17 -3.10 2.47
N GLY A 113 -5.17 -3.96 3.48
CA GLY A 113 -3.98 -4.29 4.26
C GLY A 113 -4.16 -4.09 5.76
N THR A 114 -3.04 -4.11 6.49
CA THR A 114 -3.00 -3.97 7.94
C THR A 114 -2.36 -2.66 8.38
N VAL A 115 -2.65 -2.25 9.61
CA VAL A 115 -2.06 -1.05 10.24
C VAL A 115 -0.53 -1.09 10.20
N GLY A 116 0.09 -2.23 10.52
CA GLY A 116 1.57 -2.37 10.50
C GLY A 116 2.18 -2.37 9.10
N ALA A 117 1.40 -2.68 8.05
CA ALA A 117 1.87 -2.58 6.68
C ALA A 117 1.85 -1.12 6.14
N GLY A 118 1.01 -0.27 6.73
CA GLY A 118 0.85 1.12 6.29
C GLY A 118 2.15 1.94 6.30
N PRO A 119 2.93 1.97 7.39
CA PRO A 119 4.20 2.71 7.47
C PRO A 119 5.28 2.24 6.49
N ILE A 120 5.25 0.96 6.05
CA ILE A 120 6.33 0.41 5.20
C ILE A 120 6.53 1.27 3.96
N GLN A 121 5.46 1.60 3.27
CA GLN A 121 5.51 2.44 2.07
C GLN A 121 4.78 3.77 2.21
N ASN A 122 4.54 4.22 3.45
CA ASN A 122 3.83 5.47 3.71
C ASN A 122 2.54 5.55 2.87
N ILE A 123 1.58 4.62 3.14
CA ILE A 123 0.35 4.54 2.33
C ILE A 123 -0.33 5.90 2.24
N GLY A 124 -0.82 6.24 1.06
CA GLY A 124 -1.45 7.53 0.80
C GLY A 124 -2.47 7.48 -0.31
N ALA A 125 -3.53 8.25 -0.15
CA ALA A 125 -4.60 8.41 -1.12
C ALA A 125 -5.31 9.75 -0.90
N TYR A 126 -5.92 10.28 -1.96
CA TYR A 126 -6.77 11.49 -1.93
C TYR A 126 -6.17 12.68 -1.18
N GLY A 127 -4.85 12.90 -1.38
CA GLY A 127 -4.14 14.05 -0.83
C GLY A 127 -3.63 13.90 0.59
N SER A 128 -3.80 12.73 1.22
CA SER A 128 -3.32 12.43 2.58
C SER A 128 -2.36 11.23 2.57
N GLU A 129 -1.46 11.19 3.53
CA GLU A 129 -0.55 10.07 3.79
C GLU A 129 -0.68 9.61 5.25
N ILE A 130 -0.43 8.32 5.51
CA ILE A 130 -0.50 7.78 6.88
C ILE A 130 0.46 8.51 7.83
N SER A 131 1.62 8.94 7.32
CA SER A 131 2.61 9.70 8.07
C SER A 131 2.09 11.03 8.61
N ASP A 132 1.02 11.60 8.05
CA ASP A 132 0.43 12.84 8.56
C ASP A 132 -0.07 12.68 10.00
N CYS A 133 -0.53 11.48 10.34
CA CYS A 133 -1.08 11.15 11.65
C CYS A 133 -0.18 10.27 12.52
N ILE A 134 0.92 9.70 11.98
CA ILE A 134 1.84 8.88 12.77
C ILE A 134 2.61 9.74 13.76
N LYS A 135 2.57 9.34 15.04
CA LYS A 135 3.43 9.85 16.10
C LYS A 135 4.71 9.04 16.23
N GLU A 136 4.57 7.70 16.29
CA GLU A 136 5.67 6.77 16.45
C GLU A 136 5.30 5.37 15.95
N VAL A 137 6.31 4.56 15.66
CA VAL A 137 6.16 3.15 15.24
C VAL A 137 6.99 2.28 16.15
N THR A 138 6.36 1.29 16.79
CA THR A 138 7.04 0.29 17.61
C THR A 138 7.25 -0.98 16.80
N PHE A 139 8.47 -1.50 16.83
CA PHE A 139 8.87 -2.69 16.06
C PHE A 139 9.82 -3.57 16.86
N PHE A 140 9.89 -4.84 16.47
CA PHE A 140 10.91 -5.78 16.93
C PHE A 140 12.04 -5.83 15.91
N ASP A 141 13.25 -5.53 16.33
CA ASP A 141 14.45 -5.66 15.52
C ASP A 141 14.98 -7.10 15.64
N LEU A 142 14.80 -7.88 14.56
CA LEU A 142 15.20 -9.29 14.51
C LEU A 142 16.71 -9.50 14.64
N HIS A 143 17.53 -8.53 14.20
CA HIS A 143 18.98 -8.60 14.33
C HIS A 143 19.44 -8.27 15.76
N GLU A 144 18.90 -7.19 16.33
CA GLU A 144 19.28 -6.71 17.66
C GLU A 144 18.54 -7.45 18.79
N ASN A 145 17.51 -8.26 18.45
CA ASN A 145 16.67 -9.00 19.40
C ASN A 145 16.06 -8.12 20.48
N ARG A 146 15.50 -6.99 20.08
CA ARG A 146 14.86 -6.07 21.02
C ARG A 146 13.71 -5.30 20.38
N ILE A 147 12.75 -4.92 21.20
CA ILE A 147 11.69 -3.99 20.82
C ILE A 147 12.25 -2.56 20.88
N ARG A 148 11.96 -1.80 19.82
CA ARG A 148 12.33 -0.39 19.69
C ARG A 148 11.14 0.42 19.19
N THR A 149 11.23 1.72 19.41
CA THR A 149 10.25 2.68 18.87
C THR A 149 11.00 3.78 18.14
N PHE A 150 10.55 4.10 16.93
CA PHE A 150 10.99 5.25 16.17
C PHE A 150 9.91 6.32 16.20
N ASP A 151 10.32 7.57 16.39
CA ASP A 151 9.44 8.71 16.17
C ASP A 151 9.19 8.92 14.65
N LYS A 152 8.28 9.83 14.31
CA LYS A 152 7.95 10.15 12.91
C LYS A 152 9.19 10.52 12.07
N LYS A 153 10.18 11.22 12.65
CA LYS A 153 11.39 11.67 11.93
C LYS A 153 12.31 10.50 11.65
N GLU A 154 12.51 9.62 12.64
CA GLU A 154 13.33 8.43 12.52
C GLU A 154 12.76 7.43 11.49
N CYS A 155 11.43 7.43 11.29
CA CYS A 155 10.78 6.61 10.27
C CYS A 155 11.15 7.00 8.83
N ASN A 156 11.74 8.19 8.60
CA ASN A 156 12.20 8.68 7.30
C ASN A 156 11.17 8.50 6.17
N PHE A 157 9.94 8.95 6.42
CA PHE A 157 8.84 8.83 5.46
C PHE A 157 9.08 9.71 4.23
N GLY A 158 8.78 9.16 3.06
CA GLY A 158 8.76 9.84 1.78
C GLY A 158 7.68 9.25 0.86
N TYR A 159 7.61 9.72 -0.37
CA TYR A 159 6.63 9.22 -1.32
C TYR A 159 6.83 7.72 -1.58
N ARG A 160 5.89 6.91 -1.13
CA ARG A 160 5.91 5.43 -1.21
C ARG A 160 7.17 4.79 -0.64
N THR A 161 7.75 5.38 0.42
CA THR A 161 8.95 4.87 1.09
C THR A 161 9.00 5.22 2.57
N SER A 162 9.77 4.43 3.32
CA SER A 162 10.17 4.67 4.71
C SER A 162 11.43 3.86 5.05
N ILE A 163 11.96 4.02 6.26
CA ILE A 163 13.04 3.17 6.77
C ILE A 163 12.65 1.67 6.77
N PHE A 164 11.39 1.36 7.04
CA PHE A 164 10.88 -0.02 7.10
C PHE A 164 10.86 -0.72 5.73
N LYS A 165 10.82 0.03 4.61
CA LYS A 165 10.91 -0.54 3.26
C LYS A 165 12.33 -1.00 2.94
N THR A 166 13.34 -0.34 3.50
CA THR A 166 14.78 -0.64 3.28
C THR A 166 15.37 -1.56 4.33
N ARG A 167 14.66 -1.76 5.45
CA ARG A 167 15.09 -2.59 6.58
C ARG A 167 14.03 -3.65 6.91
N PRO A 168 13.94 -4.74 6.12
CA PRO A 168 12.90 -5.76 6.26
C PRO A 168 12.99 -6.56 7.57
N GLU A 169 14.10 -6.47 8.30
CA GLU A 169 14.28 -7.08 9.63
C GLU A 169 13.50 -6.34 10.74
N LEU A 170 12.98 -5.14 10.49
CA LEU A 170 12.20 -4.38 11.46
C LEU A 170 10.73 -4.78 11.40
N PHE A 171 10.33 -5.69 12.29
CA PHE A 171 8.96 -6.18 12.36
C PHE A 171 8.06 -5.20 13.12
N ILE A 172 7.18 -4.48 12.40
CA ILE A 172 6.26 -3.52 13.02
C ILE A 172 5.22 -4.25 13.87
N LEU A 173 5.26 -3.98 15.18
CA LEU A 173 4.35 -4.52 16.18
C LEU A 173 3.12 -3.65 16.36
N SER A 174 3.31 -2.33 16.40
CA SER A 174 2.22 -1.36 16.57
C SER A 174 2.57 -0.01 15.98
N VAL A 175 1.55 0.77 15.67
CA VAL A 175 1.66 2.16 15.22
C VAL A 175 0.87 3.04 16.18
N THR A 176 1.49 4.11 16.66
CA THR A 176 0.84 5.12 17.48
C THR A 176 0.47 6.33 16.63
N PHE A 177 -0.81 6.63 16.59
CA PHE A 177 -1.37 7.76 15.85
C PHE A 177 -1.67 8.92 16.78
N LYS A 178 -1.44 10.16 16.30
CA LYS A 178 -1.98 11.39 16.91
C LYS A 178 -3.05 11.92 15.96
N LEU A 179 -4.30 11.85 16.39
CA LEU A 179 -5.48 12.27 15.66
C LEU A 179 -6.03 13.59 16.16
N ASN A 180 -7.08 14.09 15.53
CA ASN A 180 -7.75 15.34 15.91
C ASN A 180 -9.17 15.04 16.42
N ASP A 181 -9.68 15.85 17.35
CA ASP A 181 -11.09 15.86 17.76
C ASP A 181 -11.92 16.91 16.99
N GLU A 182 -11.24 17.88 16.38
CA GLU A 182 -11.85 18.83 15.46
C GLU A 182 -11.53 18.43 14.00
N PRO A 183 -12.52 18.47 13.10
CA PRO A 183 -12.31 18.14 11.69
C PRO A 183 -11.34 19.08 10.99
N LYS A 184 -10.34 18.52 10.29
CA LYS A 184 -9.48 19.24 9.35
C LYS A 184 -9.61 18.60 7.98
N LEU A 185 -10.69 18.98 7.27
CA LEU A 185 -11.06 18.32 6.01
C LEU A 185 -10.03 18.56 4.92
N ASN A 186 -9.55 17.48 4.28
CA ASN A 186 -8.68 17.56 3.13
C ASN A 186 -9.45 17.27 1.83
N LEU A 187 -9.84 18.33 1.12
CA LEU A 187 -10.53 18.30 -0.17
C LEU A 187 -9.61 18.69 -1.34
N SER A 188 -8.31 18.65 -1.16
CA SER A 188 -7.34 19.05 -2.19
C SER A 188 -7.38 18.15 -3.45
N TYR A 189 -7.84 16.89 -3.30
CA TYR A 189 -7.90 15.95 -4.39
C TYR A 189 -9.19 16.14 -5.22
N LYS A 190 -9.03 16.49 -6.50
CA LYS A 190 -10.14 16.92 -7.38
C LYS A 190 -11.30 15.91 -7.40
N SER A 191 -11.05 14.62 -7.64
CA SER A 191 -12.15 13.64 -7.75
C SER A 191 -12.92 13.46 -6.45
N LEU A 192 -12.28 13.63 -5.28
CA LEU A 192 -12.97 13.62 -3.99
C LEU A 192 -13.84 14.86 -3.84
N LYS A 193 -13.29 16.03 -4.16
CA LYS A 193 -14.02 17.29 -4.14
C LYS A 193 -15.25 17.23 -5.05
N ASP A 194 -15.07 16.78 -6.29
CA ASP A 194 -16.16 16.63 -7.28
C ASP A 194 -17.25 15.66 -6.77
N GLU A 195 -16.87 14.52 -6.17
CA GLU A 195 -17.83 13.53 -5.64
C GLU A 195 -18.71 14.11 -4.53
N ILE A 196 -18.10 14.87 -3.60
CA ILE A 196 -18.80 15.48 -2.47
C ILE A 196 -19.76 16.58 -2.97
N PHE A 197 -19.30 17.50 -3.82
CA PHE A 197 -20.15 18.59 -4.30
C PHE A 197 -21.25 18.13 -5.27
N ASN A 198 -20.99 17.11 -6.08
CA ASN A 198 -22.01 16.50 -6.94
C ASN A 198 -23.10 15.76 -6.13
N SER A 199 -22.85 15.42 -4.88
CA SER A 199 -23.90 14.89 -3.98
C SER A 199 -24.82 15.96 -3.40
N GLY A 200 -24.59 17.24 -3.72
CA GLY A 200 -25.41 18.39 -3.26
C GLY A 200 -24.98 18.97 -1.91
N MET A 201 -23.85 18.56 -1.37
CA MET A 201 -23.32 19.10 -0.11
C MET A 201 -22.70 20.48 -0.33
N ASN A 202 -22.86 21.35 0.67
CA ASN A 202 -22.20 22.65 0.72
C ASN A 202 -20.92 22.57 1.58
N GLU A 203 -19.91 23.38 1.26
CA GLU A 203 -18.61 23.35 1.93
C GLU A 203 -18.68 23.45 3.46
N GLY A 204 -19.61 24.25 4.00
CA GLY A 204 -19.79 24.43 5.45
C GLY A 204 -20.58 23.32 6.15
N SER A 205 -21.10 22.32 5.43
CA SER A 205 -21.88 21.21 6.01
C SER A 205 -21.15 19.85 5.90
N ILE A 206 -19.95 19.83 5.36
CA ILE A 206 -19.17 18.59 5.16
C ILE A 206 -18.57 18.14 6.49
N GLU A 207 -18.80 16.89 6.83
CA GLU A 207 -18.21 16.23 7.99
C GLU A 207 -17.19 15.14 7.57
N PRO A 208 -16.28 14.69 8.45
CA PRO A 208 -15.32 13.63 8.15
C PRO A 208 -15.96 12.32 7.64
N ILE A 209 -17.16 11.99 8.12
CA ILE A 209 -17.92 10.83 7.67
C ILE A 209 -18.31 10.95 6.18
N ASP A 210 -18.55 12.15 5.68
CA ASP A 210 -18.88 12.38 4.27
C ASP A 210 -17.66 12.13 3.38
N ILE A 211 -16.46 12.54 3.84
CA ILE A 211 -15.20 12.23 3.16
C ILE A 211 -14.98 10.73 3.14
N PHE A 212 -15.09 10.05 4.28
CA PHE A 212 -14.96 8.61 4.38
C PHE A 212 -15.88 7.89 3.40
N ASN A 213 -17.16 8.24 3.37
CA ASN A 213 -18.15 7.65 2.47
C ASN A 213 -17.87 7.97 0.99
N ALA A 214 -17.47 9.20 0.68
CA ALA A 214 -17.12 9.61 -0.69
C ALA A 214 -15.89 8.84 -1.20
N VAL A 215 -14.86 8.69 -0.37
CA VAL A 215 -13.67 7.88 -0.70
C VAL A 215 -14.07 6.43 -0.97
N MET A 216 -14.88 5.83 -0.11
CA MET A 216 -15.39 4.45 -0.32
C MET A 216 -16.15 4.33 -1.64
N LYS A 217 -17.04 5.28 -1.94
CA LYS A 217 -17.84 5.30 -3.16
C LYS A 217 -16.96 5.40 -4.41
N ILE A 218 -15.97 6.31 -4.40
CA ILE A 218 -15.04 6.47 -5.52
C ILE A 218 -14.23 5.18 -5.71
N ARG A 219 -13.62 4.64 -4.63
CA ARG A 219 -12.77 3.47 -4.72
C ARG A 219 -13.52 2.24 -5.25
N ASN A 220 -14.73 2.00 -4.74
CA ASN A 220 -15.58 0.89 -5.22
C ASN A 220 -16.00 1.05 -6.70
N ARG A 221 -16.10 2.28 -7.21
CA ARG A 221 -16.42 2.54 -8.60
C ARG A 221 -15.23 2.38 -9.54
N VAL A 222 -14.03 2.82 -9.10
CA VAL A 222 -12.87 2.93 -9.99
C VAL A 222 -11.83 1.84 -9.83
N LEU A 223 -11.84 1.07 -8.74
CA LEU A 223 -10.88 0.01 -8.50
C LEU A 223 -11.54 -1.36 -8.64
N PRO A 224 -10.92 -2.31 -9.35
CA PRO A 224 -11.42 -3.68 -9.40
C PRO A 224 -11.33 -4.32 -8.02
N ASN A 225 -12.37 -5.10 -7.67
CA ASN A 225 -12.39 -5.88 -6.45
C ASN A 225 -11.30 -6.97 -6.53
N TYR A 226 -10.31 -6.94 -5.63
CA TYR A 226 -9.18 -7.88 -5.65
C TYR A 226 -9.57 -9.33 -5.29
N ILE A 227 -10.79 -9.58 -4.80
CA ILE A 227 -11.32 -10.93 -4.58
C ILE A 227 -11.73 -11.56 -5.91
N GLU A 228 -12.37 -10.77 -6.79
CA GLU A 228 -12.86 -11.19 -8.11
C GLU A 228 -11.76 -11.11 -9.17
N PHE A 229 -10.98 -10.02 -9.12
CA PHE A 229 -9.86 -9.74 -10.00
C PHE A 229 -8.58 -9.57 -9.17
N PRO A 230 -7.86 -10.66 -8.85
CA PRO A 230 -6.66 -10.61 -8.04
C PRO A 230 -5.70 -9.53 -8.53
N ASN A 231 -5.29 -8.65 -7.62
CA ASN A 231 -4.42 -7.52 -7.90
C ASN A 231 -3.72 -7.01 -6.63
N VAL A 232 -2.81 -6.08 -6.77
CA VAL A 232 -2.05 -5.45 -5.68
C VAL A 232 -2.22 -3.94 -5.63
N GLY A 233 -3.34 -3.44 -6.14
CA GLY A 233 -3.60 -2.00 -6.27
C GLY A 233 -2.81 -1.38 -7.43
N SER A 234 -2.40 -0.13 -7.27
CA SER A 234 -1.59 0.55 -8.28
C SER A 234 -0.24 -0.14 -8.47
N PHE A 235 0.02 -0.62 -9.69
CA PHE A 235 1.23 -1.38 -9.99
C PHE A 235 2.45 -0.49 -10.27
N PHE A 236 2.22 0.73 -10.76
CA PHE A 236 3.28 1.70 -11.02
C PHE A 236 3.08 2.97 -10.20
N LYS A 237 4.17 3.53 -9.70
CA LYS A 237 4.19 4.83 -9.04
C LYS A 237 3.93 5.95 -10.04
N ASN A 238 3.41 7.09 -9.57
CA ASN A 238 3.45 8.32 -10.37
C ASN A 238 4.90 8.78 -10.53
N VAL A 239 5.17 9.43 -11.66
CA VAL A 239 6.50 9.95 -12.01
C VAL A 239 6.65 11.38 -11.50
N TYR A 240 7.76 11.66 -10.84
CA TYR A 240 8.12 13.00 -10.38
C TYR A 240 9.45 13.40 -10.99
N LEU A 241 9.47 14.53 -11.70
CA LEU A 241 10.63 15.02 -12.43
C LEU A 241 10.96 16.46 -12.04
N SER A 242 12.20 16.86 -12.27
CA SER A 242 12.54 18.28 -12.31
C SER A 242 11.89 18.95 -13.52
N PRO A 243 11.62 20.26 -13.50
CA PRO A 243 11.14 20.99 -14.67
C PRO A 243 12.10 20.90 -15.87
N GLU A 244 13.39 20.74 -15.62
CA GLU A 244 14.43 20.59 -16.67
C GLU A 244 14.33 19.22 -17.36
N ASP A 245 14.14 18.15 -16.60
CA ASP A 245 14.00 16.81 -17.16
C ASP A 245 12.66 16.66 -17.88
N TYR A 246 11.59 17.24 -17.33
CA TYR A 246 10.30 17.28 -18.00
C TYR A 246 10.37 17.92 -19.39
N LYS A 247 11.11 19.05 -19.55
CA LYS A 247 11.25 19.72 -20.86
C LYS A 247 11.95 18.88 -21.93
N LYS A 248 12.69 17.84 -21.54
CA LYS A 248 13.36 16.92 -22.47
C LYS A 248 12.44 15.85 -23.03
N LEU A 249 11.23 15.68 -22.43
CA LEU A 249 10.27 14.66 -22.81
C LEU A 249 9.36 15.12 -23.95
N GLN A 250 8.99 14.18 -24.83
CA GLN A 250 8.00 14.40 -25.87
C GLN A 250 6.71 13.68 -25.44
N LEU A 251 5.84 14.39 -24.72
CA LEU A 251 4.59 13.82 -24.23
C LEU A 251 3.39 14.30 -25.04
N PRO A 252 2.39 13.42 -25.30
CA PRO A 252 1.11 13.83 -25.84
C PRO A 252 0.44 14.90 -24.95
N SER A 253 -0.26 15.85 -25.55
CA SER A 253 -1.00 16.90 -24.83
C SER A 253 -2.13 16.38 -23.93
N SER A 254 -2.52 15.11 -24.11
CA SER A 254 -3.51 14.43 -23.27
C SER A 254 -2.98 13.98 -21.91
N ILE A 255 -1.65 14.03 -21.69
CA ILE A 255 -1.06 13.62 -20.42
C ILE A 255 -1.28 14.67 -19.35
N HIS A 256 -1.95 14.30 -18.27
CA HIS A 256 -2.16 15.19 -17.12
C HIS A 256 -0.88 15.42 -16.33
N ILE A 257 -0.52 16.67 -16.21
CA ILE A 257 0.66 17.17 -15.55
C ILE A 257 0.23 18.09 -14.41
N LEU A 258 0.79 17.90 -13.24
CA LEU A 258 0.66 18.81 -12.11
C LEU A 258 2.05 19.38 -11.80
N ALA A 259 2.24 20.66 -12.04
CA ALA A 259 3.44 21.38 -11.61
C ALA A 259 3.17 21.96 -10.22
N GLN A 260 3.99 21.60 -9.26
CA GLN A 260 3.93 22.13 -7.89
C GLN A 260 5.35 22.35 -7.38
N ASP A 261 5.60 23.55 -6.89
CA ASP A 261 6.92 24.02 -6.44
C ASP A 261 7.98 23.80 -7.53
N ASN A 262 9.02 23.06 -7.29
CA ASN A 262 10.06 22.78 -8.29
C ASN A 262 9.96 21.33 -8.83
N THR A 263 8.74 20.74 -8.84
CA THR A 263 8.51 19.34 -9.23
C THR A 263 7.36 19.24 -10.21
N VAL A 264 7.52 18.40 -11.22
CA VAL A 264 6.48 18.05 -12.20
C VAL A 264 6.03 16.63 -11.94
N LYS A 265 4.77 16.47 -11.55
CA LYS A 265 4.13 15.16 -11.39
C LYS A 265 3.43 14.77 -12.68
N ILE A 266 3.75 13.58 -13.19
CA ILE A 266 3.10 12.96 -14.34
C ILE A 266 2.27 11.77 -13.84
N SER A 267 1.01 11.71 -14.26
CA SER A 267 0.13 10.59 -13.91
C SER A 267 0.49 9.35 -14.73
N SER A 268 1.01 8.32 -14.06
CA SER A 268 1.27 7.02 -14.71
C SER A 268 -0.03 6.36 -15.19
N ALA A 269 -1.16 6.61 -14.52
CA ALA A 269 -2.48 6.16 -14.99
C ALA A 269 -2.80 6.73 -16.37
N ASN A 270 -2.58 8.02 -16.56
CA ASN A 270 -2.80 8.68 -17.86
C ASN A 270 -1.80 8.21 -18.92
N LEU A 271 -0.53 7.97 -18.55
CA LEU A 271 0.44 7.40 -19.50
C LEU A 271 -0.07 6.07 -20.03
N LEU A 272 -0.42 5.13 -19.17
CA LEU A 272 -0.90 3.82 -19.58
C LEU A 272 -2.19 3.91 -20.43
N GLU A 273 -3.13 4.78 -20.05
CA GLU A 273 -4.37 4.97 -20.79
C GLU A 273 -4.11 5.59 -22.17
N SER A 274 -3.25 6.61 -22.26
CA SER A 274 -2.93 7.29 -23.53
C SER A 274 -2.19 6.39 -24.53
N PHE A 275 -1.49 5.37 -24.05
CA PHE A 275 -0.80 4.42 -24.90
C PHE A 275 -1.53 3.08 -25.06
N GLY A 276 -2.81 3.00 -24.66
CA GLY A 276 -3.70 1.88 -24.95
C GLY A 276 -3.55 0.67 -24.04
N TRP A 277 -2.92 0.84 -22.87
CA TRP A 277 -2.76 -0.25 -21.92
C TRP A 277 -4.01 -0.51 -21.06
N LYS A 278 -4.87 0.48 -20.84
CA LYS A 278 -6.12 0.31 -20.10
C LYS A 278 -7.02 -0.71 -20.77
N GLY A 279 -7.44 -1.74 -20.05
CA GLY A 279 -8.24 -2.84 -20.59
C GLY A 279 -7.45 -3.83 -21.48
N PHE A 280 -6.15 -3.62 -21.70
CA PHE A 280 -5.34 -4.56 -22.45
C PHE A 280 -5.15 -5.87 -21.67
N ARG A 281 -5.43 -6.99 -22.33
CA ARG A 281 -5.30 -8.34 -21.76
C ARG A 281 -4.46 -9.22 -22.66
N ARG A 282 -3.58 -9.99 -22.05
CA ARG A 282 -2.84 -11.08 -22.70
C ARG A 282 -2.95 -12.33 -21.82
N ASN A 283 -3.59 -13.36 -22.34
CA ASN A 283 -3.87 -14.60 -21.58
C ASN A 283 -4.55 -14.31 -20.24
N ASN A 284 -3.90 -14.67 -19.14
CA ASN A 284 -4.42 -14.55 -17.79
C ASN A 284 -4.01 -13.27 -17.06
N ILE A 285 -3.31 -12.35 -17.73
CA ILE A 285 -2.83 -11.09 -17.16
C ILE A 285 -3.33 -9.92 -18.00
N GLY A 286 -3.64 -8.81 -17.36
CA GLY A 286 -4.03 -7.58 -18.06
C GLY A 286 -3.98 -6.37 -17.16
N ILE A 287 -4.21 -5.21 -17.78
CA ILE A 287 -4.51 -3.97 -17.07
C ILE A 287 -6.03 -3.83 -17.00
N SER A 288 -6.54 -3.56 -15.81
CA SER A 288 -7.98 -3.39 -15.59
C SER A 288 -8.58 -2.32 -16.51
N ASP A 289 -9.79 -2.59 -16.99
CA ASP A 289 -10.62 -1.62 -17.72
C ASP A 289 -11.21 -0.53 -16.81
N GLN A 290 -11.28 -0.78 -15.50
CA GLN A 290 -11.72 0.20 -14.52
C GLN A 290 -10.60 1.21 -14.19
N HIS A 291 -9.34 0.74 -14.02
CA HIS A 291 -8.24 1.59 -13.63
C HIS A 291 -6.91 1.19 -14.29
N SER A 292 -6.33 2.09 -15.06
CA SER A 292 -5.12 1.84 -15.87
C SER A 292 -3.84 1.53 -15.08
N LEU A 293 -3.77 1.81 -13.76
CA LEU A 293 -2.64 1.39 -12.93
C LEU A 293 -2.80 0.01 -12.30
N VAL A 294 -3.98 -0.62 -12.41
CA VAL A 294 -4.22 -1.90 -11.73
C VAL A 294 -4.00 -3.05 -12.69
N LEU A 295 -2.88 -3.75 -12.46
CA LEU A 295 -2.60 -5.03 -13.10
C LEU A 295 -3.43 -6.11 -12.39
N VAL A 296 -4.19 -6.88 -13.17
CA VAL A 296 -5.08 -7.95 -12.69
C VAL A 296 -4.69 -9.29 -13.29
N THR A 297 -4.99 -10.36 -12.55
CA THR A 297 -4.95 -11.72 -13.08
C THR A 297 -6.37 -12.27 -13.17
N TYR A 298 -6.68 -13.03 -14.23
CA TYR A 298 -8.01 -13.61 -14.47
C TYR A 298 -8.09 -15.06 -14.02
N GLU A 299 -6.96 -15.75 -13.99
CA GLU A 299 -6.80 -17.11 -13.50
C GLU A 299 -5.46 -17.20 -12.75
N GLU A 300 -5.20 -18.32 -12.08
CA GLU A 300 -3.92 -18.57 -11.46
C GLU A 300 -2.78 -18.50 -12.50
N THR A 301 -1.79 -17.68 -12.21
CA THR A 301 -0.64 -17.46 -13.07
C THR A 301 0.67 -17.57 -12.29
N PHE A 302 1.79 -17.66 -12.97
CA PHE A 302 3.11 -17.59 -12.34
C PHE A 302 3.56 -16.13 -12.22
N GLY A 303 4.23 -15.82 -11.13
CA GLY A 303 4.72 -14.45 -10.91
C GLY A 303 5.74 -13.98 -11.96
N GLU A 304 6.52 -14.90 -12.53
CA GLU A 304 7.41 -14.58 -13.67
C GLU A 304 6.65 -14.02 -14.88
N GLU A 305 5.42 -14.47 -15.14
CA GLU A 305 4.60 -13.95 -16.22
C GLU A 305 4.17 -12.51 -15.94
N ILE A 306 3.90 -12.20 -14.66
CA ILE A 306 3.57 -10.85 -14.20
C ILE A 306 4.78 -9.92 -14.38
N VAL A 307 5.97 -10.38 -14.00
CA VAL A 307 7.22 -9.63 -14.21
C VAL A 307 7.45 -9.35 -15.70
N LYS A 308 7.31 -10.35 -16.56
CA LYS A 308 7.45 -10.19 -18.02
C LYS A 308 6.45 -9.17 -18.57
N PHE A 309 5.18 -9.27 -18.18
CA PHE A 309 4.13 -8.36 -18.63
C PHE A 309 4.38 -6.91 -18.13
N SER A 310 4.82 -6.74 -16.88
CA SER A 310 5.15 -5.42 -16.35
C SER A 310 6.36 -4.79 -17.05
N ASN A 311 7.38 -5.58 -17.38
CA ASN A 311 8.56 -5.12 -18.12
C ASN A 311 8.20 -4.67 -19.55
N GLU A 312 7.31 -5.38 -20.24
CA GLU A 312 6.81 -4.96 -21.55
C GLU A 312 6.14 -3.57 -21.49
N ILE A 313 5.36 -3.31 -20.44
CA ILE A 313 4.75 -1.99 -20.23
C ILE A 313 5.82 -0.92 -20.01
N ILE A 314 6.83 -1.22 -19.16
CA ILE A 314 7.94 -0.29 -18.88
C ILE A 314 8.70 0.03 -20.17
N GLU A 315 9.05 -0.97 -20.96
CA GLU A 315 9.77 -0.82 -22.22
C GLU A 315 8.95 -0.03 -23.27
N ASP A 316 7.66 -0.31 -23.37
CA ASP A 316 6.77 0.38 -24.30
C ASP A 316 6.64 1.87 -23.95
N ILE A 317 6.38 2.18 -22.69
CA ILE A 317 6.28 3.57 -22.21
C ILE A 317 7.64 4.29 -22.36
N PHE A 318 8.74 3.63 -22.02
CA PHE A 318 10.07 4.22 -22.18
C PHE A 318 10.39 4.54 -23.64
N SER A 319 10.12 3.61 -24.55
CA SER A 319 10.38 3.79 -25.98
C SER A 319 9.60 4.95 -26.60
N LYS A 320 8.41 5.22 -26.09
CA LYS A 320 7.50 6.28 -26.59
C LYS A 320 7.70 7.64 -25.93
N THR A 321 8.23 7.68 -24.69
CA THR A 321 8.24 8.91 -23.88
C THR A 321 9.59 9.25 -23.26
N GLY A 322 10.50 8.28 -23.16
CA GLY A 322 11.73 8.39 -22.37
C GLY A 322 11.51 8.24 -20.85
N ILE A 323 10.28 7.95 -20.39
CA ILE A 323 9.96 7.79 -18.98
C ILE A 323 10.15 6.32 -18.58
N VAL A 324 10.92 6.08 -17.52
CA VAL A 324 11.01 4.77 -16.87
C VAL A 324 9.96 4.70 -15.76
N LEU A 325 8.98 3.80 -15.88
CA LEU A 325 8.00 3.54 -14.84
C LEU A 325 8.63 2.74 -13.69
N GLU A 326 8.36 3.16 -12.46
CA GLU A 326 8.80 2.45 -11.26
C GLU A 326 7.65 1.60 -10.70
N VAL A 327 7.93 0.32 -10.44
CA VAL A 327 6.98 -0.61 -9.82
C VAL A 327 6.76 -0.24 -8.35
N GLU A 328 5.50 -0.20 -7.90
CA GLU A 328 5.15 0.09 -6.50
C GLU A 328 5.16 -1.15 -5.60
N PRO A 329 4.60 -2.32 -6.00
CA PRO A 329 4.64 -3.55 -5.22
C PRO A 329 6.06 -4.07 -4.98
N THR A 330 6.21 -4.89 -3.95
CA THR A 330 7.46 -5.60 -3.65
C THR A 330 7.45 -6.96 -4.34
N PHE A 331 8.45 -7.25 -5.14
CA PHE A 331 8.68 -8.59 -5.69
C PHE A 331 9.40 -9.48 -4.67
N ILE A 332 8.92 -10.73 -4.52
CA ILE A 332 9.48 -11.73 -3.59
C ILE A 332 9.66 -13.08 -4.28
#